data_ee17df9fbe9d5b5a2bcac18c59c2720c
#
_entry.id   ee17df9fbe9d5b5a2bcac18c59c2720c
#
_cell.length_a   1.000
_cell.length_b   1.000
_cell.length_c   1.000
_cell.angle_alpha   90.00
_cell.angle_beta   90.00
_cell.angle_gamma   90.00
#
_symmetry.space_group_name_H-M   'P 1'
#
loop_
_entity.id
_entity.type
_entity.pdbx_description
1 polymer ?
#
loop_
_entity_poly.entity_id
_entity_poly.type
_entity_poly.pdbx_seq_one_letter_code
_entity_poly.pdbx_strand_id
1 'polypeptide(L)'
;GKTITAAAMLKNALDKGKRGIFICDRIKLVQQSLEAFDRHGLPFGVMQGSHKLTNPNAPIQIASIQTLARRHHMVEFDFAIVDEAHTLYEYQKKMMDAYDNVPFIGLSATPFSKGLGKYYDDLIVPATAEDLLTDGYLCPVDYYGGRSVAVKGIKTKSLPTGGTDYDPKALAEAVEKDDELVGDIVQNWMKHANGRQTIAFSPSIKHSKFLVASFRENGVTAEHIDGYMPDDIRQELYEAHDNGEFMILSCSRLLNTGYDAPSVSCLIDCFPTRSHIAYVQRAGRIMRTAPGKENAVYLDHANNVKYFGFAETVIPAELDDGEKKFSEKKQTKKKKEAKVTGCPQCYRQMMGIRCSCGYELSLIHISEPTRRTS
;
A
#
# COMPACT_ATOMS: atom_id res chain seq x y z
N GLY A 1 -10.72 -1.42 11.04
CA GLY A 1 -10.26 -0.35 10.23
C GLY A 1 -11.33 0.40 9.44
N LYS A 2 -11.00 0.94 8.28
CA LYS A 2 -11.84 1.85 7.46
C LYS A 2 -13.28 1.38 7.28
N THR A 3 -13.50 0.10 6.93
CA THR A 3 -14.83 -0.46 6.70
C THR A 3 -15.71 -0.46 7.95
N ILE A 4 -15.13 -0.74 9.13
CA ILE A 4 -15.85 -0.69 10.41
C ILE A 4 -16.24 0.75 10.76
N THR A 5 -15.33 1.70 10.54
CA THR A 5 -15.61 3.13 10.72
C THR A 5 -16.74 3.59 9.79
N ALA A 6 -16.72 3.17 8.53
CA ALA A 6 -17.80 3.45 7.58
C ALA A 6 -19.15 2.86 8.06
N ALA A 7 -19.14 1.61 8.52
CA ALA A 7 -20.35 0.98 9.05
C ALA A 7 -20.94 1.75 10.25
N ALA A 8 -20.09 2.20 11.17
CA ALA A 8 -20.52 3.00 12.31
C ALA A 8 -21.09 4.36 11.89
N MET A 9 -20.47 5.05 10.94
CA MET A 9 -20.97 6.31 10.39
C MET A 9 -22.33 6.12 9.71
N LEU A 10 -22.47 5.08 8.88
CA LEU A 10 -23.72 4.76 8.19
C LEU A 10 -24.84 4.42 9.18
N LYS A 11 -24.53 3.66 10.24
CA LYS A 11 -25.50 3.34 11.28
C LYS A 11 -25.98 4.59 12.00
N ASN A 12 -25.06 5.44 12.45
CA ASN A 12 -25.42 6.69 13.12
C ASN A 12 -26.26 7.62 12.23
N ALA A 13 -26.02 7.64 10.93
CA ALA A 13 -26.81 8.42 10.01
C ALA A 13 -28.20 7.83 9.78
N LEU A 14 -28.29 6.50 9.65
CA LEU A 14 -29.55 5.77 9.53
C LEU A 14 -30.46 6.00 10.75
N ASP A 15 -29.90 5.97 11.96
CA ASP A 15 -30.62 6.25 13.19
C ASP A 15 -31.21 7.68 13.26
N LYS A 16 -30.67 8.58 12.43
CA LYS A 16 -31.14 9.96 12.21
C LYS A 16 -32.04 10.09 10.97
N GLY A 17 -32.48 8.99 10.39
CA GLY A 17 -33.33 8.95 9.19
C GLY A 17 -32.61 9.37 7.90
N LYS A 18 -31.27 9.36 7.86
CA LYS A 18 -30.46 9.76 6.71
C LYS A 18 -30.10 8.55 5.83
N ARG A 19 -30.04 8.77 4.52
CA ARG A 19 -29.63 7.80 3.52
C ARG A 19 -28.14 7.99 3.19
N GLY A 20 -27.38 6.90 3.16
CA GLY A 20 -25.96 6.94 2.88
C GLY A 20 -25.55 6.07 1.70
N ILE A 21 -24.49 6.48 0.99
CA ILE A 21 -23.87 5.67 -0.04
C ILE A 21 -22.41 5.39 0.31
N PHE A 22 -21.99 4.12 0.22
CA PHE A 22 -20.62 3.68 0.36
C PHE A 22 -20.06 3.32 -1.03
N ILE A 23 -19.04 4.02 -1.47
CA ILE A 23 -18.50 3.94 -2.82
C ILE A 23 -17.14 3.23 -2.80
N CYS A 24 -17.01 2.14 -3.54
CA CYS A 24 -15.76 1.38 -3.72
C CYS A 24 -15.30 1.41 -5.18
N ASP A 25 -14.00 1.29 -5.41
CA ASP A 25 -13.42 1.23 -6.75
C ASP A 25 -13.38 -0.18 -7.35
N ARG A 26 -13.48 -1.25 -6.53
CA ARG A 26 -13.27 -2.64 -6.94
C ARG A 26 -14.38 -3.57 -6.48
N ILE A 27 -14.64 -4.56 -7.32
CA ILE A 27 -15.63 -5.62 -7.09
C ILE A 27 -15.36 -6.37 -5.77
N LYS A 28 -14.09 -6.72 -5.52
CA LYS A 28 -13.71 -7.46 -4.31
C LYS A 28 -13.91 -6.65 -3.03
N LEU A 29 -13.70 -5.34 -3.08
CA LEU A 29 -13.96 -4.44 -1.95
C LEU A 29 -15.46 -4.30 -1.67
N VAL A 30 -16.31 -4.32 -2.70
CA VAL A 30 -17.77 -4.39 -2.50
C VAL A 30 -18.11 -5.64 -1.70
N GLN A 31 -17.60 -6.82 -2.08
CA GLN A 31 -17.90 -8.08 -1.39
C GLN A 31 -17.46 -8.04 0.10
N GLN A 32 -16.25 -7.58 0.37
CA GLN A 32 -15.76 -7.42 1.75
C GLN A 32 -16.61 -6.44 2.58
N SER A 33 -17.12 -5.39 1.94
CA SER A 33 -18.01 -4.41 2.59
C SER A 33 -19.37 -5.00 2.90
N LEU A 34 -19.91 -5.88 2.02
CA LEU A 34 -21.17 -6.59 2.26
C LEU A 34 -21.12 -7.39 3.57
N GLU A 35 -20.07 -8.20 3.74
CA GLU A 35 -19.90 -9.03 4.95
C GLU A 35 -19.75 -8.19 6.22
N ALA A 36 -19.04 -7.06 6.12
CA ALA A 36 -18.88 -6.16 7.26
C ALA A 36 -20.21 -5.48 7.63
N PHE A 37 -20.96 -5.00 6.65
CA PHE A 37 -22.21 -4.27 6.88
C PHE A 37 -23.34 -5.21 7.34
N ASP A 38 -23.37 -6.44 6.80
CA ASP A 38 -24.29 -7.48 7.27
C ASP A 38 -24.06 -7.83 8.75
N ARG A 39 -22.81 -8.02 9.16
CA ARG A 39 -22.43 -8.25 10.57
C ARG A 39 -22.85 -7.11 11.51
N HIS A 40 -22.97 -5.90 11.00
CA HIS A 40 -23.45 -4.74 11.75
C HIS A 40 -24.96 -4.52 11.64
N GLY A 41 -25.69 -5.43 10.96
CA GLY A 41 -27.15 -5.37 10.82
C GLY A 41 -27.65 -4.16 10.03
N LEU A 42 -26.84 -3.66 9.07
CA LEU A 42 -27.22 -2.52 8.25
C LEU A 42 -28.12 -2.96 7.08
N PRO A 43 -29.29 -2.33 6.88
CA PRO A 43 -30.12 -2.57 5.70
C PRO A 43 -29.51 -1.89 4.47
N PHE A 44 -29.02 -2.66 3.52
CA PHE A 44 -28.36 -2.12 2.33
C PHE A 44 -28.87 -2.71 1.01
N GLY A 45 -28.68 -1.95 -0.06
CA GLY A 45 -28.77 -2.39 -1.44
C GLY A 45 -27.39 -2.33 -2.12
N VAL A 46 -27.22 -3.11 -3.18
CA VAL A 46 -25.94 -3.17 -3.91
C VAL A 46 -26.10 -2.62 -5.33
N MET A 47 -25.23 -1.68 -5.67
CA MET A 47 -25.16 -1.10 -7.00
C MET A 47 -23.87 -1.56 -7.71
N GLN A 48 -23.88 -2.80 -8.21
CA GLN A 48 -22.75 -3.42 -8.90
C GLN A 48 -23.27 -4.35 -10.02
N GLY A 49 -23.20 -3.90 -11.28
CA GLY A 49 -23.68 -4.69 -12.40
C GLY A 49 -25.14 -5.16 -12.21
N SER A 50 -25.34 -6.48 -12.26
CA SER A 50 -26.62 -7.18 -12.00
C SER A 50 -26.59 -7.97 -10.68
N HIS A 51 -26.05 -7.37 -9.62
CA HIS A 51 -25.91 -8.03 -8.33
C HIS A 51 -27.27 -8.46 -7.74
N LYS A 52 -27.33 -9.64 -7.10
CA LYS A 52 -28.57 -10.23 -6.55
C LYS A 52 -29.23 -9.36 -5.48
N LEU A 53 -28.43 -8.58 -4.72
CA LEU A 53 -28.90 -7.67 -3.67
C LEU A 53 -29.19 -6.24 -4.21
N THR A 54 -29.44 -6.08 -5.51
CA THR A 54 -29.79 -4.78 -6.06
C THR A 54 -31.14 -4.33 -5.52
N ASN A 55 -31.12 -3.24 -4.71
CA ASN A 55 -32.32 -2.62 -4.15
C ASN A 55 -32.11 -1.10 -4.07
N PRO A 56 -32.59 -0.32 -5.06
CA PRO A 56 -32.43 1.15 -5.06
C PRO A 56 -33.13 1.86 -3.90
N ASN A 57 -34.14 1.22 -3.29
CA ASN A 57 -34.90 1.80 -2.18
C ASN A 57 -34.27 1.60 -0.82
N ALA A 58 -33.21 0.77 -0.69
CA ALA A 58 -32.52 0.57 0.55
C ALA A 58 -31.90 1.89 1.03
N PRO A 59 -31.95 2.17 2.36
CA PRO A 59 -31.46 3.45 2.92
C PRO A 59 -29.95 3.57 2.85
N ILE A 60 -29.23 2.45 2.76
CA ILE A 60 -27.78 2.40 2.53
C ILE A 60 -27.54 1.74 1.19
N GLN A 61 -26.68 2.36 0.38
CA GLN A 61 -26.24 1.80 -0.89
C GLN A 61 -24.75 1.45 -0.82
N ILE A 62 -24.37 0.28 -1.31
CA ILE A 62 -22.98 -0.09 -1.55
C ILE A 62 -22.77 -0.09 -3.07
N ALA A 63 -21.94 0.82 -3.57
CA ALA A 63 -21.83 1.06 -5.01
C ALA A 63 -20.39 0.85 -5.49
N SER A 64 -20.22 0.15 -6.63
CA SER A 64 -18.98 0.27 -7.38
C SER A 64 -18.99 1.58 -8.16
N ILE A 65 -17.87 2.30 -8.16
CA ILE A 65 -17.75 3.60 -8.85
C ILE A 65 -18.11 3.50 -10.33
N GLN A 66 -17.77 2.37 -10.99
CA GLN A 66 -18.07 2.14 -12.41
C GLN A 66 -19.58 1.98 -12.69
N THR A 67 -20.31 1.35 -11.76
CA THR A 67 -21.76 1.20 -11.90
C THR A 67 -22.48 2.49 -11.52
N LEU A 68 -22.02 3.15 -10.45
CA LEU A 68 -22.55 4.43 -10.01
C LEU A 68 -22.41 5.50 -11.12
N ALA A 69 -21.29 5.51 -11.84
CA ALA A 69 -21.07 6.38 -12.99
C ALA A 69 -22.19 6.34 -14.03
N ARG A 70 -22.87 5.21 -14.16
CA ARG A 70 -23.94 4.98 -15.15
C ARG A 70 -25.33 5.07 -14.56
N ARG A 71 -25.49 4.90 -13.24
CA ARG A 71 -26.77 4.70 -12.57
C ARG A 71 -26.99 5.60 -11.35
N HIS A 72 -26.21 6.69 -11.18
CA HIS A 72 -26.33 7.59 -10.03
C HIS A 72 -27.75 8.18 -9.85
N HIS A 73 -28.48 8.41 -10.95
CA HIS A 73 -29.85 8.90 -10.94
C HIS A 73 -30.88 7.92 -10.35
N MET A 74 -30.48 6.67 -10.09
CA MET A 74 -31.36 5.64 -9.53
C MET A 74 -31.39 5.63 -7.99
N VAL A 75 -30.55 6.41 -7.32
CA VAL A 75 -30.41 6.43 -5.86
C VAL A 75 -30.32 7.85 -5.34
N GLU A 76 -30.99 8.06 -4.22
CA GLU A 76 -30.91 9.29 -3.46
C GLU A 76 -30.08 9.03 -2.19
N PHE A 77 -29.24 9.98 -1.82
CA PHE A 77 -28.41 9.91 -0.60
C PHE A 77 -28.16 11.30 -0.03
N ASP A 78 -28.10 11.36 1.29
CA ASP A 78 -27.81 12.59 2.04
C ASP A 78 -26.30 12.81 2.26
N PHE A 79 -25.49 11.74 2.17
CA PHE A 79 -24.03 11.81 2.26
C PHE A 79 -23.38 10.61 1.58
N ALA A 80 -22.11 10.74 1.21
CA ALA A 80 -21.32 9.71 0.57
C ALA A 80 -20.06 9.39 1.37
N ILE A 81 -19.73 8.11 1.51
CA ILE A 81 -18.43 7.64 2.00
C ILE A 81 -17.69 7.01 0.84
N VAL A 82 -16.47 7.47 0.57
CA VAL A 82 -15.63 7.00 -0.53
C VAL A 82 -14.45 6.23 0.03
N ASP A 83 -14.36 4.93 -0.25
CA ASP A 83 -13.21 4.12 0.13
C ASP A 83 -12.06 4.33 -0.85
N GLU A 84 -10.81 4.24 -0.34
CA GLU A 84 -9.58 4.53 -1.08
C GLU A 84 -9.61 5.89 -1.80
N ALA A 85 -10.11 6.92 -1.09
CA ALA A 85 -10.35 8.28 -1.59
C ALA A 85 -9.10 8.98 -2.17
N HIS A 86 -7.90 8.43 -1.94
CA HIS A 86 -6.69 8.88 -2.60
C HIS A 86 -6.72 8.66 -4.14
N THR A 87 -7.62 7.83 -4.66
CA THR A 87 -7.81 7.66 -6.10
C THR A 87 -9.01 8.49 -6.54
N LEU A 88 -8.74 9.66 -7.15
CA LEU A 88 -9.77 10.55 -7.67
C LEU A 88 -10.12 10.19 -9.11
N TYR A 89 -11.18 9.42 -9.29
CA TYR A 89 -11.73 9.11 -10.63
C TYR A 89 -12.44 10.33 -11.22
N GLU A 90 -12.35 10.53 -12.53
CA GLU A 90 -12.98 11.67 -13.22
C GLU A 90 -14.50 11.73 -13.00
N TYR A 91 -15.15 10.57 -12.96
CA TYR A 91 -16.57 10.52 -12.63
C TYR A 91 -16.85 10.96 -11.18
N GLN A 92 -16.01 10.55 -10.23
CA GLN A 92 -16.13 10.96 -8.83
C GLN A 92 -16.03 12.47 -8.69
N LYS A 93 -15.08 13.10 -9.38
CA LYS A 93 -14.94 14.55 -9.42
C LYS A 93 -16.21 15.23 -9.93
N LYS A 94 -16.70 14.77 -11.09
CA LYS A 94 -17.97 15.27 -11.68
C LYS A 94 -19.17 15.10 -10.73
N MET A 95 -19.20 13.98 -10.00
CA MET A 95 -20.27 13.72 -9.03
C MET A 95 -20.16 14.70 -7.83
N MET A 96 -18.96 14.92 -7.30
CA MET A 96 -18.75 15.87 -6.21
C MET A 96 -19.10 17.30 -6.64
N ASP A 97 -18.74 17.69 -7.86
CA ASP A 97 -19.11 19.00 -8.44
C ASP A 97 -20.65 19.15 -8.64
N ALA A 98 -21.35 18.06 -8.93
CA ALA A 98 -22.80 18.06 -9.15
C ALA A 98 -23.64 18.00 -7.87
N TYR A 99 -23.07 17.46 -6.78
CA TYR A 99 -23.70 17.28 -5.48
C TYR A 99 -23.03 18.16 -4.41
N ASP A 100 -22.87 19.46 -4.70
CA ASP A 100 -22.16 20.43 -3.87
C ASP A 100 -22.71 20.59 -2.44
N ASN A 101 -24.00 20.28 -2.23
CA ASN A 101 -24.66 20.31 -0.93
C ASN A 101 -24.62 18.95 -0.17
N VAL A 102 -24.00 17.93 -0.75
CA VAL A 102 -23.91 16.59 -0.15
C VAL A 102 -22.51 16.39 0.44
N PRO A 103 -22.38 16.06 1.73
CA PRO A 103 -21.07 15.76 2.33
C PRO A 103 -20.44 14.51 1.73
N PHE A 104 -19.18 14.61 1.31
CA PHE A 104 -18.34 13.49 0.88
C PHE A 104 -17.26 13.22 1.91
N ILE A 105 -17.25 12.00 2.48
CA ILE A 105 -16.27 11.56 3.47
C ILE A 105 -15.31 10.58 2.80
N GLY A 106 -14.07 11.01 2.59
CA GLY A 106 -13.03 10.17 2.00
C GLY A 106 -12.32 9.32 3.06
N LEU A 107 -12.25 8.01 2.87
CA LEU A 107 -11.44 7.12 3.71
C LEU A 107 -10.19 6.72 2.96
N SER A 108 -9.02 6.97 3.54
CA SER A 108 -7.74 6.58 2.96
C SER A 108 -6.68 6.37 4.05
N ALA A 109 -5.81 5.38 3.87
CA ALA A 109 -4.59 5.26 4.65
C ALA A 109 -3.45 6.14 4.11
N THR A 110 -3.58 6.62 2.86
CA THR A 110 -2.53 7.31 2.12
C THR A 110 -3.08 8.51 1.36
N PRO A 111 -3.54 9.59 2.03
CA PRO A 111 -4.17 10.74 1.39
C PRO A 111 -3.13 11.69 0.75
N PHE A 112 -2.24 11.15 -0.10
CA PHE A 112 -1.12 11.88 -0.70
C PHE A 112 -1.31 12.24 -2.16
N SER A 113 -2.50 12.02 -2.72
CA SER A 113 -2.76 12.28 -4.13
C SER A 113 -2.80 13.77 -4.43
N LYS A 114 -2.19 14.14 -5.57
CA LYS A 114 -2.18 15.51 -6.04
C LYS A 114 -3.59 16.00 -6.36
N GLY A 115 -3.93 17.19 -5.85
CA GLY A 115 -5.22 17.82 -6.08
C GLY A 115 -6.37 17.28 -5.22
N LEU A 116 -6.08 16.49 -4.19
CA LEU A 116 -7.09 15.95 -3.27
C LEU A 116 -7.80 17.08 -2.51
N GLY A 117 -7.06 18.14 -2.14
CA GLY A 117 -7.58 19.34 -1.47
C GLY A 117 -8.47 20.26 -2.33
N LYS A 118 -8.72 19.90 -3.61
CA LYS A 118 -9.76 20.56 -4.42
C LYS A 118 -11.14 19.98 -4.21
N TYR A 119 -11.20 18.77 -3.66
CA TYR A 119 -12.44 17.98 -3.52
C TYR A 119 -12.79 17.66 -2.08
N TYR A 120 -11.82 17.77 -1.16
CA TYR A 120 -12.01 17.57 0.27
C TYR A 120 -11.47 18.80 1.00
N ASP A 121 -12.28 19.39 1.87
CA ASP A 121 -12.02 20.66 2.55
C ASP A 121 -11.06 20.47 3.72
N ASP A 122 -11.06 19.29 4.37
CA ASP A 122 -10.31 19.03 5.58
C ASP A 122 -9.71 17.63 5.63
N LEU A 123 -8.68 17.45 6.45
CA LEU A 123 -8.00 16.19 6.70
C LEU A 123 -8.02 15.85 8.18
N ILE A 124 -8.79 14.82 8.53
CA ILE A 124 -8.83 14.28 9.89
C ILE A 124 -7.90 13.06 9.97
N VAL A 125 -6.89 13.12 10.83
CA VAL A 125 -5.97 12.01 11.14
C VAL A 125 -6.34 11.48 12.53
N PRO A 126 -7.19 10.45 12.64
CA PRO A 126 -7.69 9.97 13.93
C PRO A 126 -6.62 9.26 14.76
N ALA A 127 -5.65 8.64 14.11
CA ALA A 127 -4.47 8.02 14.73
C ALA A 127 -3.32 7.99 13.73
N THR A 128 -2.11 8.24 14.20
CA THR A 128 -0.88 8.07 13.42
C THR A 128 -0.43 6.60 13.44
N ALA A 129 0.52 6.22 12.57
CA ALA A 129 1.12 4.89 12.65
C ALA A 129 1.87 4.68 13.98
N GLU A 130 2.46 5.73 14.55
CA GLU A 130 3.13 5.72 15.85
C GLU A 130 2.12 5.44 16.98
N ASP A 131 0.96 6.08 16.97
CA ASP A 131 -0.12 5.80 17.94
C ASP A 131 -0.56 4.34 17.83
N LEU A 132 -0.78 3.84 16.60
CA LEU A 132 -1.22 2.47 16.36
C LEU A 132 -0.15 1.42 16.73
N LEU A 133 1.14 1.74 16.60
CA LEU A 133 2.22 0.91 17.10
C LEU A 133 2.26 0.87 18.62
N THR A 134 2.10 2.02 19.28
CA THR A 134 2.08 2.15 20.74
C THR A 134 0.92 1.39 21.35
N ASP A 135 -0.25 1.47 20.71
CA ASP A 135 -1.48 0.79 21.15
C ASP A 135 -1.54 -0.70 20.73
N GLY A 136 -0.52 -1.20 20.01
CA GLY A 136 -0.45 -2.60 19.59
C GLY A 136 -1.39 -3.00 18.44
N TYR A 137 -1.94 -2.03 17.69
CA TYR A 137 -2.73 -2.29 16.48
C TYR A 137 -1.88 -2.51 15.24
N LEU A 138 -0.61 -2.12 15.28
CA LEU A 138 0.39 -2.43 14.27
C LEU A 138 1.59 -3.10 14.93
N CYS A 139 2.33 -3.92 14.20
CA CYS A 139 3.60 -4.47 14.66
C CYS A 139 4.79 -3.64 14.12
N PRO A 140 5.87 -3.52 14.89
CA PRO A 140 7.07 -2.81 14.49
C PRO A 140 7.74 -3.48 13.28
N VAL A 141 8.47 -2.69 12.50
CA VAL A 141 9.16 -3.17 11.29
C VAL A 141 10.66 -2.95 11.42
N ASP A 142 11.43 -4.00 11.18
CA ASP A 142 12.88 -3.95 11.03
C ASP A 142 13.22 -3.83 9.54
N TYR A 143 13.92 -2.77 9.18
CA TYR A 143 14.29 -2.48 7.79
C TYR A 143 15.73 -2.87 7.52
N TYR A 144 15.96 -3.68 6.48
CA TYR A 144 17.28 -4.04 6.00
C TYR A 144 17.45 -3.67 4.54
N GLY A 145 18.59 -3.07 4.22
CA GLY A 145 18.97 -2.81 2.84
C GLY A 145 19.75 -4.00 2.26
N GLY A 146 19.96 -3.96 0.96
CA GLY A 146 20.77 -4.90 0.22
C GLY A 146 21.19 -4.30 -1.12
N ARG A 147 21.67 -5.13 -2.04
CA ARG A 147 21.83 -4.72 -3.45
C ARG A 147 20.47 -4.29 -3.97
N SER A 148 20.42 -3.17 -4.64
CA SER A 148 19.17 -2.56 -5.08
C SER A 148 19.13 -2.36 -6.58
N VAL A 149 17.91 -2.36 -7.12
CA VAL A 149 17.67 -2.08 -8.54
C VAL A 149 18.24 -0.72 -8.95
N ALA A 150 19.03 -0.70 -10.01
CA ALA A 150 19.59 0.51 -10.57
C ALA A 150 18.52 1.29 -11.34
N VAL A 151 18.08 2.43 -10.80
CA VAL A 151 16.98 3.26 -11.39
C VAL A 151 17.48 4.48 -12.16
N LYS A 152 18.79 4.72 -12.20
CA LYS A 152 19.37 5.88 -12.91
C LYS A 152 19.09 5.79 -14.41
N GLY A 153 18.43 6.83 -14.96
CA GLY A 153 18.09 6.90 -16.39
C GLY A 153 16.81 6.16 -16.80
N ILE A 154 16.10 5.52 -15.87
CA ILE A 154 14.80 4.89 -16.17
C ILE A 154 13.75 5.97 -16.46
N LYS A 155 13.03 5.84 -17.58
CA LYS A 155 11.92 6.72 -17.96
C LYS A 155 10.80 6.66 -16.91
N THR A 156 10.11 7.77 -16.76
CA THR A 156 8.94 7.89 -15.87
C THR A 156 7.65 8.09 -16.67
N LYS A 157 6.52 7.74 -16.05
CA LYS A 157 5.18 7.83 -16.60
C LYS A 157 4.25 8.50 -15.60
N SER A 158 3.30 9.30 -16.08
CA SER A 158 2.29 9.92 -15.23
C SER A 158 1.34 8.87 -14.63
N LEU A 159 0.98 9.07 -13.38
CA LEU A 159 0.02 8.23 -12.65
C LEU A 159 -1.39 8.84 -12.70
N PRO A 160 -2.45 8.01 -12.71
CA PRO A 160 -3.83 8.48 -12.57
C PRO A 160 -4.09 9.25 -11.27
N THR A 161 -3.35 8.93 -10.20
CA THR A 161 -3.41 9.59 -8.89
C THR A 161 -2.65 10.92 -8.84
N GLY A 162 -2.14 11.39 -9.98
CA GLY A 162 -1.21 12.50 -10.07
C GLY A 162 0.23 12.10 -9.76
N GLY A 163 1.19 12.95 -10.18
CA GLY A 163 2.61 12.64 -10.05
C GLY A 163 3.13 11.67 -11.13
N THR A 164 4.32 11.12 -10.91
CA THR A 164 5.00 10.24 -11.86
C THR A 164 5.58 9.03 -11.15
N ASP A 165 5.61 7.88 -11.81
CA ASP A 165 6.35 6.69 -11.38
C ASP A 165 7.20 6.15 -12.54
N TYR A 166 8.09 5.20 -12.25
CA TYR A 166 8.92 4.57 -13.27
C TYR A 166 8.06 3.88 -14.34
N ASP A 167 8.48 4.01 -15.60
CA ASP A 167 7.86 3.25 -16.68
C ASP A 167 8.06 1.76 -16.43
N PRO A 168 6.98 0.99 -16.42
CA PRO A 168 7.03 -0.39 -15.99
C PRO A 168 7.86 -1.30 -16.89
N LYS A 169 7.91 -1.02 -18.20
CA LYS A 169 8.70 -1.82 -19.13
C LYS A 169 10.19 -1.53 -18.97
N ALA A 170 10.53 -0.24 -18.89
CA ALA A 170 11.92 0.19 -18.69
C ALA A 170 12.49 -0.31 -17.35
N LEU A 171 11.66 -0.33 -16.31
CA LEU A 171 12.04 -0.88 -15.00
C LEU A 171 12.25 -2.40 -15.06
N ALA A 172 11.36 -3.14 -15.73
CA ALA A 172 11.49 -4.57 -15.92
C ALA A 172 12.80 -4.93 -16.66
N GLU A 173 13.09 -4.22 -17.77
CA GLU A 173 14.33 -4.42 -18.56
C GLU A 173 15.61 -4.13 -17.75
N ALA A 174 15.58 -3.15 -16.85
CA ALA A 174 16.72 -2.82 -15.99
C ALA A 174 17.00 -3.92 -14.95
N VAL A 175 15.95 -4.50 -14.37
CA VAL A 175 16.06 -5.55 -13.35
C VAL A 175 16.44 -6.89 -13.95
N GLU A 176 15.91 -7.22 -15.12
CA GLU A 176 16.18 -8.49 -15.81
C GLU A 176 17.62 -8.63 -16.33
N LYS A 177 18.43 -7.57 -16.26
CA LYS A 177 19.86 -7.57 -16.61
C LYS A 177 20.79 -7.79 -15.40
N ASP A 178 20.25 -7.89 -14.20
CA ASP A 178 21.03 -7.97 -12.95
C ASP A 178 20.77 -9.30 -12.22
N ASP A 179 21.41 -10.36 -12.72
CA ASP A 179 21.27 -11.71 -12.12
C ASP A 179 21.84 -11.78 -10.69
N GLU A 180 22.86 -10.98 -10.35
CA GLU A 180 23.44 -10.93 -9.01
C GLU A 180 22.47 -10.35 -7.98
N LEU A 181 21.50 -9.52 -8.41
CA LEU A 181 20.47 -8.97 -7.52
C LEU A 181 19.65 -10.09 -6.87
N VAL A 182 19.26 -11.12 -7.63
CA VAL A 182 18.44 -12.22 -7.08
C VAL A 182 19.23 -13.05 -6.08
N GLY A 183 20.50 -13.31 -6.31
CA GLY A 183 21.37 -13.99 -5.35
C GLY A 183 21.48 -13.22 -4.03
N ASP A 184 21.66 -11.90 -4.09
CA ASP A 184 21.69 -11.04 -2.90
C ASP A 184 20.35 -11.02 -2.15
N ILE A 185 19.21 -11.03 -2.86
CA ILE A 185 17.87 -11.08 -2.25
C ILE A 185 17.70 -12.37 -1.44
N VAL A 186 18.05 -13.52 -2.00
CA VAL A 186 17.94 -14.82 -1.31
C VAL A 186 18.83 -14.85 -0.07
N GLN A 187 20.09 -14.43 -0.19
CA GLN A 187 21.03 -14.39 0.94
C GLN A 187 20.56 -13.43 2.04
N ASN A 188 20.05 -12.28 1.67
CA ASN A 188 19.54 -11.28 2.60
C ASN A 188 18.31 -11.82 3.38
N TRP A 189 17.41 -12.52 2.66
CA TRP A 189 16.26 -13.16 3.30
C TRP A 189 16.70 -14.29 4.24
N MET A 190 17.61 -15.16 3.81
CA MET A 190 18.13 -16.25 4.65
C MET A 190 18.78 -15.72 5.94
N LYS A 191 19.43 -14.56 5.87
CA LYS A 191 20.09 -13.94 7.01
C LYS A 191 19.13 -13.25 7.98
N HIS A 192 18.10 -12.55 7.48
CA HIS A 192 17.31 -11.63 8.30
C HIS A 192 15.84 -12.06 8.47
N ALA A 193 15.36 -12.96 7.62
CA ALA A 193 13.95 -13.34 7.56
C ALA A 193 13.70 -14.85 7.40
N ASN A 194 14.71 -15.68 7.61
CA ASN A 194 14.57 -17.14 7.48
C ASN A 194 13.42 -17.65 8.35
N GLY A 195 12.57 -18.50 7.76
CA GLY A 195 11.37 -19.05 8.40
C GLY A 195 10.19 -18.07 8.50
N ARG A 196 10.27 -16.88 7.95
CA ARG A 196 9.17 -15.90 7.94
C ARG A 196 8.31 -16.04 6.69
N GLN A 197 7.01 -16.13 6.87
CA GLN A 197 6.06 -16.03 5.78
C GLN A 197 6.21 -14.68 5.07
N THR A 198 6.42 -14.72 3.75
CA THR A 198 7.00 -13.60 3.00
C THR A 198 6.20 -13.27 1.75
N ILE A 199 5.96 -11.98 1.51
CA ILE A 199 5.51 -11.46 0.21
C ILE A 199 6.68 -10.79 -0.49
N ALA A 200 6.90 -11.10 -1.79
CA ALA A 200 7.90 -10.45 -2.61
C ALA A 200 7.27 -9.65 -3.75
N PHE A 201 7.57 -8.36 -3.84
CA PHE A 201 7.16 -7.50 -4.94
C PHE A 201 8.24 -7.39 -5.99
N SER A 202 7.96 -7.88 -7.18
CA SER A 202 8.87 -7.91 -8.32
C SER A 202 8.42 -6.95 -9.42
N PRO A 203 9.36 -6.29 -10.14
CA PRO A 203 9.03 -5.35 -11.20
C PRO A 203 8.50 -6.01 -12.48
N SER A 204 8.81 -7.31 -12.70
CA SER A 204 8.29 -8.08 -13.83
C SER A 204 7.91 -9.51 -13.44
N ILE A 205 7.08 -10.15 -14.28
CA ILE A 205 6.72 -11.57 -14.13
C ILE A 205 7.96 -12.46 -14.25
N LYS A 206 8.86 -12.15 -15.18
CA LYS A 206 10.10 -12.89 -15.39
C LYS A 206 10.99 -12.84 -14.16
N HIS A 207 11.21 -11.65 -13.59
CA HIS A 207 11.98 -11.50 -12.34
C HIS A 207 11.32 -12.24 -11.18
N SER A 208 9.99 -12.18 -11.04
CA SER A 208 9.26 -12.90 -10.01
C SER A 208 9.42 -14.42 -10.11
N LYS A 209 9.32 -14.98 -11.33
CA LYS A 209 9.53 -16.42 -11.57
C LYS A 209 10.98 -16.82 -11.32
N PHE A 210 11.96 -15.99 -11.71
CA PHE A 210 13.36 -16.25 -11.43
C PHE A 210 13.66 -16.24 -9.94
N LEU A 211 13.10 -15.27 -9.20
CA LEU A 211 13.21 -15.21 -7.74
C LEU A 211 12.64 -16.46 -7.06
N VAL A 212 11.47 -16.93 -7.50
CA VAL A 212 10.86 -18.19 -7.01
C VAL A 212 11.76 -19.39 -7.28
N ALA A 213 12.31 -19.52 -8.48
CA ALA A 213 13.24 -20.60 -8.82
C ALA A 213 14.47 -20.59 -7.91
N SER A 214 15.08 -19.41 -7.70
CA SER A 214 16.25 -19.25 -6.83
C SER A 214 15.96 -19.59 -5.36
N PHE A 215 14.78 -19.25 -4.84
CA PHE A 215 14.38 -19.69 -3.48
C PHE A 215 14.23 -21.20 -3.40
N ARG A 216 13.59 -21.83 -4.39
CA ARG A 216 13.42 -23.28 -4.45
C ARG A 216 14.75 -24.03 -4.54
N GLU A 217 15.71 -23.54 -5.33
CA GLU A 217 17.08 -24.05 -5.41
C GLU A 217 17.82 -24.00 -4.06
N ASN A 218 17.47 -23.03 -3.21
CA ASN A 218 17.99 -22.92 -1.85
C ASN A 218 17.11 -23.62 -0.79
N GLY A 219 16.19 -24.50 -1.19
CA GLY A 219 15.37 -25.32 -0.29
C GLY A 219 14.20 -24.58 0.36
N VAL A 220 13.84 -23.39 -0.13
CA VAL A 220 12.71 -22.59 0.40
C VAL A 220 11.51 -22.74 -0.52
N THR A 221 10.36 -23.10 0.05
CA THR A 221 9.11 -23.19 -0.70
C THR A 221 8.63 -21.82 -1.16
N ALA A 222 8.37 -21.66 -2.45
CA ALA A 222 8.00 -20.38 -3.03
C ALA A 222 7.05 -20.57 -4.21
N GLU A 223 6.09 -19.66 -4.37
CA GLU A 223 5.16 -19.64 -5.50
C GLU A 223 5.11 -18.24 -6.14
N HIS A 224 4.81 -18.24 -7.44
CA HIS A 224 4.60 -17.03 -8.22
C HIS A 224 3.13 -16.79 -8.47
N ILE A 225 2.70 -15.52 -8.46
CA ILE A 225 1.36 -15.10 -8.80
C ILE A 225 1.38 -13.87 -9.70
N ASP A 226 0.52 -13.84 -10.73
CA ASP A 226 0.35 -12.69 -11.61
C ASP A 226 -1.09 -12.48 -12.06
N GLY A 227 -1.34 -11.34 -12.73
CA GLY A 227 -2.68 -10.93 -13.17
C GLY A 227 -3.23 -11.69 -14.38
N TYR A 228 -2.44 -12.55 -15.02
CA TYR A 228 -2.89 -13.39 -16.15
C TYR A 228 -3.36 -14.75 -15.70
N MET A 229 -3.09 -15.12 -14.46
CA MET A 229 -3.62 -16.37 -13.89
C MET A 229 -5.13 -16.27 -13.68
N PRO A 230 -5.88 -17.38 -13.88
CA PRO A 230 -7.29 -17.48 -13.51
C PRO A 230 -7.55 -17.08 -12.06
N ASP A 231 -8.72 -16.51 -11.79
CA ASP A 231 -9.05 -15.99 -10.45
C ASP A 231 -9.12 -17.10 -9.39
N ASP A 232 -9.62 -18.30 -9.76
CA ASP A 232 -9.66 -19.50 -8.91
C ASP A 232 -8.27 -19.94 -8.49
N ILE A 233 -7.33 -20.10 -9.42
CA ILE A 233 -5.93 -20.44 -9.14
C ILE A 233 -5.27 -19.39 -8.24
N ARG A 234 -5.55 -18.11 -8.49
CA ARG A 234 -5.02 -17.05 -7.60
C ARG A 234 -5.57 -17.14 -6.19
N GLN A 235 -6.83 -17.47 -6.06
CA GLN A 235 -7.47 -17.63 -4.75
C GLN A 235 -6.90 -18.83 -4.00
N GLU A 236 -6.71 -19.97 -4.67
CA GLU A 236 -6.04 -21.15 -4.10
C GLU A 236 -4.64 -20.85 -3.60
N LEU A 237 -3.82 -20.09 -4.37
CA LEU A 237 -2.48 -19.69 -3.96
C LEU A 237 -2.50 -18.72 -2.76
N TYR A 238 -3.48 -17.83 -2.67
CA TYR A 238 -3.63 -16.96 -1.50
C TYR A 238 -3.97 -17.77 -0.24
N GLU A 239 -4.90 -18.70 -0.33
CA GLU A 239 -5.31 -19.57 0.77
C GLU A 239 -4.17 -20.49 1.22
N ALA A 240 -3.48 -21.11 0.28
CA ALA A 240 -2.31 -21.94 0.56
C ALA A 240 -1.18 -21.16 1.25
N HIS A 241 -0.92 -19.92 0.79
CA HIS A 241 0.06 -19.07 1.46
C HIS A 241 -0.41 -18.64 2.85
N ASP A 242 -1.66 -18.28 3.04
CA ASP A 242 -2.21 -17.89 4.35
C ASP A 242 -2.18 -19.06 5.35
N ASN A 243 -2.41 -20.28 4.87
CA ASN A 243 -2.28 -21.53 5.64
C ASN A 243 -0.83 -21.94 5.93
N GLY A 244 0.18 -21.23 5.38
CA GLY A 244 1.59 -21.56 5.57
C GLY A 244 2.10 -22.77 4.78
N GLU A 245 1.39 -23.19 3.72
CA GLU A 245 1.78 -24.34 2.89
C GLU A 245 3.08 -24.06 2.10
N PHE A 246 3.38 -22.81 1.84
CA PHE A 246 4.67 -22.37 1.32
C PHE A 246 5.08 -21.02 1.91
N MET A 247 6.38 -20.74 1.87
CA MET A 247 6.99 -19.64 2.61
C MET A 247 6.91 -18.29 1.87
N ILE A 248 7.14 -18.29 0.55
CA ILE A 248 7.30 -17.06 -0.24
C ILE A 248 6.27 -16.98 -1.34
N LEU A 249 5.45 -15.92 -1.33
CA LEU A 249 4.56 -15.56 -2.42
C LEU A 249 5.16 -14.36 -3.19
N SER A 250 5.70 -14.62 -4.38
CA SER A 250 6.26 -13.60 -5.24
C SER A 250 5.26 -13.14 -6.28
N CYS A 251 5.09 -11.83 -6.43
CA CYS A 251 4.16 -11.25 -7.38
C CYS A 251 4.75 -10.10 -8.21
N SER A 252 4.17 -9.89 -9.40
CA SER A 252 4.38 -8.69 -10.17
C SER A 252 3.09 -7.85 -10.21
N ARG A 253 3.05 -6.73 -9.45
CA ARG A 253 1.98 -5.70 -9.42
C ARG A 253 0.60 -6.14 -8.92
N LEU A 254 0.42 -7.40 -8.53
CA LEU A 254 -0.91 -7.93 -8.20
C LEU A 254 -1.30 -7.67 -6.74
N LEU A 255 -0.37 -7.82 -5.79
CA LEU A 255 -0.64 -7.74 -4.35
C LEU A 255 -0.79 -6.31 -3.80
N ASN A 256 -0.76 -5.30 -4.66
CA ASN A 256 -1.03 -3.92 -4.24
C ASN A 256 -2.44 -3.76 -3.65
N THR A 257 -3.35 -4.71 -3.92
CA THR A 257 -4.75 -4.61 -3.51
C THR A 257 -5.39 -5.98 -3.29
N GLY A 258 -6.09 -6.13 -2.17
CA GLY A 258 -7.05 -7.21 -1.94
C GLY A 258 -6.51 -8.52 -1.35
N TYR A 259 -5.20 -8.71 -1.20
CA TYR A 259 -4.66 -9.82 -0.42
C TYR A 259 -4.48 -9.38 1.03
N ASP A 260 -5.16 -10.05 1.94
CA ASP A 260 -5.12 -9.79 3.37
C ASP A 260 -4.59 -11.03 4.10
N ALA A 261 -3.32 -11.01 4.50
CA ALA A 261 -2.67 -12.06 5.25
C ALA A 261 -1.91 -11.45 6.44
N PRO A 262 -2.54 -11.30 7.60
CA PRO A 262 -1.90 -10.74 8.80
C PRO A 262 -0.68 -11.52 9.28
N SER A 263 -0.63 -12.82 9.02
CA SER A 263 0.48 -13.73 9.34
C SER A 263 1.79 -13.37 8.64
N VAL A 264 1.71 -12.77 7.45
CA VAL A 264 2.90 -12.35 6.70
C VAL A 264 3.76 -11.40 7.52
N SER A 265 4.99 -11.80 7.79
CA SER A 265 5.94 -11.09 8.65
C SER A 265 7.22 -10.64 7.94
N CYS A 266 7.33 -10.89 6.62
CA CYS A 266 8.42 -10.34 5.81
C CYS A 266 7.90 -9.80 4.47
N LEU A 267 8.49 -8.68 4.05
CA LEU A 267 8.32 -8.09 2.74
C LEU A 267 9.68 -8.01 2.03
N ILE A 268 9.77 -8.55 0.83
CA ILE A 268 10.89 -8.33 -0.09
C ILE A 268 10.42 -7.30 -1.12
N ASP A 269 10.97 -6.09 -1.09
CA ASP A 269 10.62 -5.05 -2.05
C ASP A 269 11.72 -4.87 -3.10
N CYS A 270 11.51 -5.47 -4.28
CA CYS A 270 12.37 -5.33 -5.45
C CYS A 270 11.78 -4.35 -6.47
N PHE A 271 10.74 -3.62 -6.09
CA PHE A 271 10.00 -2.76 -7.00
C PHE A 271 10.17 -1.27 -6.65
N PRO A 272 11.21 -0.61 -7.20
CA PRO A 272 11.37 0.82 -7.03
C PRO A 272 10.12 1.59 -7.44
N THR A 273 9.75 2.58 -6.65
CA THR A 273 8.63 3.46 -6.94
C THR A 273 8.93 4.91 -6.58
N ARG A 274 8.27 5.84 -7.25
CA ARG A 274 8.21 7.25 -6.87
C ARG A 274 6.86 7.60 -6.22
N SER A 275 5.97 6.63 -6.14
CA SER A 275 4.66 6.76 -5.52
C SER A 275 4.74 6.46 -4.03
N HIS A 276 4.57 7.50 -3.20
CA HIS A 276 4.48 7.37 -1.75
C HIS A 276 3.34 6.43 -1.33
N ILE A 277 2.20 6.53 -2.03
CA ILE A 277 1.03 5.68 -1.82
C ILE A 277 1.39 4.20 -2.00
N ALA A 278 2.04 3.86 -3.12
CA ALA A 278 2.42 2.48 -3.41
C ALA A 278 3.41 1.91 -2.38
N TYR A 279 4.36 2.73 -1.93
CA TYR A 279 5.33 2.36 -0.89
C TYR A 279 4.64 2.05 0.45
N VAL A 280 3.84 2.98 0.97
CA VAL A 280 3.17 2.82 2.27
C VAL A 280 2.14 1.68 2.23
N GLN A 281 1.42 1.50 1.13
CA GLN A 281 0.48 0.38 0.98
C GLN A 281 1.18 -0.99 0.99
N ARG A 282 2.37 -1.11 0.39
CA ARG A 282 3.18 -2.34 0.43
C ARG A 282 3.69 -2.61 1.85
N ALA A 283 4.31 -1.63 2.50
CA ALA A 283 4.78 -1.75 3.88
C ALA A 283 3.64 -2.10 4.85
N GLY A 284 2.47 -1.49 4.68
CA GLY A 284 1.29 -1.76 5.50
C GLY A 284 0.79 -3.21 5.45
N ARG A 285 1.21 -4.01 4.45
CA ARG A 285 0.86 -5.44 4.40
C ARG A 285 1.49 -6.22 5.55
N ILE A 286 2.72 -5.90 5.89
CA ILE A 286 3.47 -6.59 6.95
C ILE A 286 3.33 -5.96 8.33
N MET A 287 2.73 -4.77 8.43
CA MET A 287 2.53 -4.07 9.70
C MET A 287 1.31 -4.57 10.50
N ARG A 288 0.48 -5.43 9.92
CA ARG A 288 -0.69 -5.99 10.60
C ARG A 288 -0.26 -6.94 11.71
N THR A 289 -0.99 -6.90 12.82
CA THR A 289 -0.77 -7.81 13.94
C THR A 289 -1.38 -9.18 13.67
N ALA A 290 -0.72 -10.23 14.16
CA ALA A 290 -1.21 -11.61 14.15
C ALA A 290 -0.71 -12.34 15.41
N PRO A 291 -1.37 -13.42 15.85
CA PRO A 291 -0.88 -14.23 16.97
C PRO A 291 0.56 -14.71 16.73
N GLY A 292 1.44 -14.50 17.71
CA GLY A 292 2.86 -14.89 17.65
C GLY A 292 3.74 -14.00 16.78
N LYS A 293 3.22 -12.94 16.19
CA LYS A 293 3.99 -11.99 15.38
C LYS A 293 4.43 -10.79 16.23
N GLU A 294 5.70 -10.78 16.65
CA GLU A 294 6.28 -9.71 17.46
C GLU A 294 6.73 -8.52 16.61
N ASN A 295 7.31 -8.78 15.42
CA ASN A 295 7.77 -7.77 14.47
C ASN A 295 7.63 -8.25 13.03
N ALA A 296 7.80 -7.34 12.10
CA ALA A 296 7.95 -7.64 10.67
C ALA A 296 9.34 -7.24 10.17
N VAL A 297 9.75 -7.81 9.04
CA VAL A 297 11.01 -7.50 8.37
C VAL A 297 10.73 -6.95 6.99
N TYR A 298 11.33 -5.81 6.66
CA TYR A 298 11.28 -5.21 5.33
C TYR A 298 12.67 -5.27 4.68
N LEU A 299 12.80 -6.04 3.61
CA LEU A 299 14.03 -6.16 2.84
C LEU A 299 13.95 -5.22 1.62
N ASP A 300 14.65 -4.09 1.70
CA ASP A 300 14.63 -3.02 0.70
C ASP A 300 15.69 -3.23 -0.38
N HIS A 301 15.32 -3.90 -1.44
CA HIS A 301 16.11 -4.04 -2.66
C HIS A 301 15.71 -3.00 -3.74
N ALA A 302 14.84 -2.06 -3.37
CA ALA A 302 14.35 -1.00 -4.23
C ALA A 302 14.88 0.39 -3.88
N ASN A 303 15.58 0.56 -2.76
CA ASN A 303 15.94 1.84 -2.14
C ASN A 303 14.72 2.73 -1.79
N ASN A 304 13.55 2.14 -1.62
CA ASN A 304 12.34 2.88 -1.29
C ASN A 304 12.41 3.53 0.09
N VAL A 305 12.95 2.83 1.09
CA VAL A 305 13.14 3.36 2.45
C VAL A 305 14.13 4.52 2.47
N LYS A 306 15.20 4.41 1.68
CA LYS A 306 16.18 5.51 1.53
C LYS A 306 15.56 6.74 0.87
N TYR A 307 14.58 6.55 -0.02
CA TYR A 307 13.91 7.62 -0.75
C TYR A 307 12.78 8.27 0.07
N PHE A 308 11.97 7.48 0.77
CA PHE A 308 10.77 7.94 1.47
C PHE A 308 10.93 8.06 2.99
N GLY A 309 11.90 7.42 3.60
CA GLY A 309 11.99 7.17 5.05
C GLY A 309 11.25 5.90 5.46
N PHE A 310 11.11 5.66 6.74
CA PHE A 310 10.35 4.54 7.27
C PHE A 310 8.85 4.75 7.06
N ALA A 311 8.12 3.69 6.70
CA ALA A 311 6.71 3.81 6.33
C ALA A 311 5.82 4.31 7.47
N GLU A 312 6.15 3.97 8.71
CA GLU A 312 5.44 4.39 9.93
C GLU A 312 5.66 5.86 10.28
N THR A 313 6.72 6.49 9.77
CA THR A 313 7.00 7.91 10.07
C THR A 313 6.28 8.87 9.14
N VAL A 314 5.54 8.34 8.19
CA VAL A 314 4.84 9.11 7.18
C VAL A 314 3.49 9.60 7.71
N ILE A 315 3.41 10.88 8.03
CA ILE A 315 2.18 11.52 8.50
C ILE A 315 1.71 12.53 7.45
N PRO A 316 0.49 12.39 6.91
CA PRO A 316 -0.08 13.42 6.06
C PRO A 316 -0.41 14.65 6.91
N ALA A 317 0.20 15.80 6.58
CA ALA A 317 -0.04 17.04 7.32
C ALA A 317 -1.17 17.88 6.72
N GLU A 318 -1.33 17.86 5.40
CA GLU A 318 -2.28 18.67 4.64
C GLU A 318 -2.67 17.94 3.35
N LEU A 319 -3.83 18.23 2.81
CA LEU A 319 -4.25 17.80 1.49
C LEU A 319 -3.55 18.62 0.40
N ASP A 320 -3.13 17.96 -0.68
CA ASP A 320 -2.50 18.63 -1.82
C ASP A 320 -3.58 19.32 -2.67
N ASP A 321 -3.46 20.64 -2.86
CA ASP A 321 -4.37 21.47 -3.66
C ASP A 321 -4.08 21.45 -5.17
N GLY A 322 -3.05 20.73 -5.59
CA GLY A 322 -2.62 20.61 -6.99
C GLY A 322 -1.81 21.80 -7.50
N GLU A 323 -1.58 22.86 -6.70
CA GLU A 323 -0.77 24.00 -7.08
C GLU A 323 0.74 23.70 -6.92
N LYS A 324 1.57 24.26 -7.82
CA LYS A 324 3.04 24.07 -7.78
C LYS A 324 3.72 24.53 -6.48
N LYS A 325 3.08 25.44 -5.75
CA LYS A 325 3.60 26.03 -4.49
C LYS A 325 3.75 25.00 -3.35
N PHE A 326 3.06 23.85 -3.42
CA PHE A 326 3.14 22.85 -2.38
C PHE A 326 4.52 22.15 -2.34
N SER A 327 5.14 21.92 -3.50
CA SER A 327 6.50 21.35 -3.60
C SER A 327 7.58 22.35 -3.15
N GLU A 328 7.36 23.66 -3.30
CA GLU A 328 8.31 24.70 -2.89
C GLU A 328 8.21 25.03 -1.40
N LYS A 329 7.00 25.03 -0.81
CA LYS A 329 6.81 25.21 0.65
C LYS A 329 7.44 24.07 1.48
N LYS A 330 7.47 22.82 0.96
CA LYS A 330 8.18 21.70 1.61
C LYS A 330 9.69 21.87 1.62
N GLN A 331 10.28 22.59 0.66
CA GLN A 331 11.74 22.81 0.62
C GLN A 331 12.20 23.87 1.62
N THR A 332 11.34 24.81 2.04
CA THR A 332 11.70 25.91 2.97
C THR A 332 11.55 25.54 4.45
N LYS A 333 10.81 24.48 4.80
CA LYS A 333 10.79 23.89 6.14
C LYS A 333 11.58 22.56 6.20
N LYS A 334 12.77 22.53 5.61
CA LYS A 334 13.74 21.45 5.90
C LYS A 334 14.20 21.58 7.37
N LYS A 335 13.42 21.05 8.34
CA LYS A 335 14.04 20.28 9.40
C LYS A 335 14.92 19.26 8.68
N LYS A 336 16.22 19.18 9.01
CA LYS A 336 17.12 18.12 8.54
C LYS A 336 16.43 16.80 8.84
N GLU A 337 15.71 16.25 7.86
CA GLU A 337 15.17 14.90 7.96
C GLU A 337 16.37 14.00 8.20
N ALA A 338 16.35 13.25 9.28
CA ALA A 338 17.42 12.35 9.59
C ALA A 338 17.57 11.39 8.42
N LYS A 339 18.69 11.47 7.69
CA LYS A 339 18.94 10.61 6.53
C LYS A 339 18.92 9.17 7.00
N VAL A 340 18.08 8.35 6.38
CA VAL A 340 18.15 6.91 6.58
C VAL A 340 19.47 6.42 5.99
N THR A 341 20.27 5.75 6.82
CA THR A 341 21.57 5.17 6.45
C THR A 341 21.58 3.68 6.75
N GLY A 342 22.23 2.90 5.88
CA GLY A 342 22.43 1.47 6.13
C GLY A 342 23.64 1.24 7.05
N CYS A 343 23.50 0.37 8.02
CA CYS A 343 24.62 -0.09 8.84
C CYS A 343 25.57 -0.95 7.96
N PRO A 344 26.87 -0.63 7.88
CA PRO A 344 27.80 -1.42 7.04
C PRO A 344 28.03 -2.84 7.57
N GLN A 345 27.74 -3.10 8.84
CA GLN A 345 27.98 -4.40 9.47
C GLN A 345 26.79 -5.36 9.32
N CYS A 346 25.57 -4.89 9.54
CA CYS A 346 24.38 -5.76 9.55
C CYS A 346 23.34 -5.36 8.51
N TYR A 347 23.58 -4.33 7.70
CA TYR A 347 22.68 -3.79 6.66
C TYR A 347 21.36 -3.24 7.16
N ARG A 348 21.12 -3.20 8.48
CA ARG A 348 19.93 -2.58 9.07
C ARG A 348 19.88 -1.10 8.72
N GLN A 349 18.76 -0.66 8.23
CA GLN A 349 18.52 0.75 7.95
C GLN A 349 18.12 1.46 9.24
N MET A 350 18.70 2.65 9.49
CA MET A 350 18.56 3.38 10.73
C MET A 350 18.51 4.89 10.49
N MET A 351 17.85 5.59 11.39
CA MET A 351 17.95 7.05 11.52
C MET A 351 18.94 7.34 12.66
N GLY A 352 20.04 8.04 12.34
CA GLY A 352 21.08 8.37 13.31
C GLY A 352 22.38 7.59 13.09
N ILE A 353 23.27 7.62 14.08
CA ILE A 353 24.64 7.12 13.98
C ILE A 353 24.87 5.75 14.65
N ARG A 354 23.97 5.30 15.52
CA ARG A 354 24.10 4.03 16.25
C ARG A 354 23.14 2.97 15.73
N CYS A 355 23.66 1.81 15.44
CA CYS A 355 22.89 0.64 15.09
C CYS A 355 22.64 -0.26 16.30
N SER A 356 21.50 -0.94 16.33
CA SER A 356 21.19 -1.92 17.39
C SER A 356 22.15 -3.12 17.43
N CYS A 357 22.94 -3.35 16.37
CA CYS A 357 24.02 -4.35 16.38
C CYS A 357 25.30 -3.87 17.10
N GLY A 358 25.32 -2.65 17.64
CA GLY A 358 26.47 -2.05 18.31
C GLY A 358 27.39 -1.23 17.40
N TYR A 359 27.19 -1.24 16.09
CA TYR A 359 27.99 -0.44 15.15
C TYR A 359 27.64 1.05 15.28
N GLU A 360 28.64 1.92 15.30
CA GLU A 360 28.49 3.38 15.31
C GLU A 360 29.12 3.98 14.04
N LEU A 361 28.32 4.75 13.30
CA LEU A 361 28.77 5.48 12.11
C LEU A 361 29.68 6.63 12.57
N SER A 362 30.91 6.68 12.08
CA SER A 362 31.77 7.85 12.26
C SER A 362 31.26 9.02 11.40
N LEU A 363 31.51 10.27 11.83
CA LEU A 363 31.09 11.47 11.08
C LEU A 363 31.69 11.54 9.66
N ILE A 364 32.79 10.83 9.40
CA ILE A 364 33.43 10.73 8.09
C ILE A 364 32.57 9.91 7.11
N HIS A 365 31.85 8.90 7.58
CA HIS A 365 30.99 8.06 6.73
C HIS A 365 29.66 8.73 6.33
N ILE A 366 29.28 9.83 6.98
CA ILE A 366 28.03 10.57 6.68
C ILE A 366 28.21 11.53 5.50
N SER A 367 29.43 11.93 5.20
CA SER A 367 29.77 12.95 4.18
C SER A 367 30.21 12.38 2.83
N GLU A 368 30.58 11.12 2.73
CA GLU A 368 30.97 10.50 1.45
C GLU A 368 29.82 9.66 0.85
N PRO A 369 29.39 9.96 -0.40
CA PRO A 369 28.67 8.98 -1.17
C PRO A 369 29.64 7.81 -1.44
N THR A 370 29.25 6.58 -1.04
CA THR A 370 30.02 5.36 -1.28
C THR A 370 30.62 5.36 -2.69
N ARG A 371 31.90 5.72 -2.82
CA ARG A 371 32.67 5.46 -4.02
C ARG A 371 32.84 3.94 -4.09
N ARG A 372 32.25 3.34 -5.10
CA ARG A 372 32.49 1.95 -5.46
C ARG A 372 33.98 1.82 -5.77
N THR A 373 34.67 0.97 -5.06
CA THR A 373 35.89 0.36 -5.57
C THR A 373 35.47 -0.63 -6.65
N SER A 374 36.06 -0.44 -7.80
CA SER A 374 36.00 -1.25 -9.04
C SER A 374 36.24 -2.73 -8.80
#